data_f57221bf1acdf150ea8b6a2c32714298
#
_entry.id   f57221bf1acdf150ea8b6a2c32714298
#
_cell.length_a   1.000
_cell.length_b   1.000
_cell.length_c   1.000
_cell.angle_alpha   90.00
_cell.angle_beta   90.00
_cell.angle_gamma   90.00
#
_symmetry.space_group_name_H-M   'P 1'
#
loop_
_entity.id
_entity.type
_entity.pdbx_description
1 polymer ?
#
loop_
_entity_poly.entity_id
_entity_poly.type
_entity_poly.pdbx_seq_one_letter_code
_entity_poly.pdbx_strand_id
1 'polypeptide(L)'
;MVTDSLYAPYVDSFYKDFSSRLSPTDTLPRAGIRIPILRKLAKTFNWKEYEIKWHEDVMLVGLSIGMSKLKPEEKIEELKALLPYLSSWDQTDIIVTVFKIKKGNREVFYSFFSSLLSDQRTFSRRLGIVWLMGNRKYLDRYETLLHIIKSDDENEYYISMAVAWAFSAFYSDDPGTKVFLNLLNPSTRKLAERKIRESRRCVPL
;
A
#
# COMPACT_ATOMS: atom_id res chain seq x y z
N MET A 1 13.37 -10.70 23.49
CA MET A 1 12.57 -9.63 24.15
C MET A 1 12.71 -8.37 23.29
N VAL A 2 11.64 -7.66 23.01
CA VAL A 2 11.70 -6.36 22.34
C VAL A 2 12.32 -5.39 23.33
N THR A 3 13.54 -4.98 23.08
CA THR A 3 14.31 -4.09 23.95
C THR A 3 14.16 -2.62 23.58
N ASP A 4 13.36 -2.33 22.55
CA ASP A 4 13.09 -0.95 22.14
C ASP A 4 12.08 -0.33 23.12
N SER A 5 12.50 0.69 23.84
CA SER A 5 11.68 1.38 24.86
C SER A 5 10.36 1.93 24.28
N LEU A 6 10.34 2.23 22.97
CA LEU A 6 9.15 2.74 22.27
C LEU A 6 8.00 1.73 22.25
N TYR A 7 8.31 0.45 22.00
CA TYR A 7 7.30 -0.58 21.78
C TYR A 7 7.00 -1.43 23.03
N ALA A 8 7.89 -1.43 24.04
CA ALA A 8 7.76 -2.29 25.19
C ALA A 8 6.36 -2.33 25.85
N PRO A 9 5.64 -1.20 25.99
CA PRO A 9 4.30 -1.21 26.59
C PRO A 9 3.19 -1.78 25.69
N TYR A 10 3.46 -2.04 24.40
CA TYR A 10 2.44 -2.31 23.38
C TYR A 10 2.60 -3.66 22.70
N VAL A 11 3.61 -4.44 23.05
CA VAL A 11 3.88 -5.75 22.47
C VAL A 11 2.73 -6.70 22.73
N ASP A 12 2.20 -7.29 21.64
CA ASP A 12 1.19 -8.34 21.66
C ASP A 12 1.76 -9.58 20.97
N SER A 13 2.17 -10.57 21.77
CA SER A 13 2.81 -11.79 21.25
C SER A 13 1.88 -12.62 20.36
N PHE A 14 0.59 -12.69 20.71
CA PHE A 14 -0.40 -13.39 19.90
C PHE A 14 -0.56 -12.72 18.53
N TYR A 15 -0.66 -11.38 18.50
CA TYR A 15 -0.73 -10.63 17.25
C TYR A 15 0.56 -10.75 16.43
N LYS A 16 1.72 -10.77 17.08
CA LYS A 16 3.02 -11.02 16.44
C LYS A 16 3.00 -12.34 15.67
N ASP A 17 2.65 -13.44 16.34
CA ASP A 17 2.63 -14.77 15.74
C ASP A 17 1.60 -14.86 14.60
N PHE A 18 0.41 -14.28 14.80
CA PHE A 18 -0.62 -14.23 13.76
C PHE A 18 -0.15 -13.44 12.53
N SER A 19 0.36 -12.23 12.72
CA SER A 19 0.75 -11.35 11.62
C SER A 19 1.97 -11.86 10.85
N SER A 20 2.92 -12.51 11.52
CA SER A 20 4.08 -13.13 10.88
C SER A 20 3.71 -14.21 9.86
N ARG A 21 2.63 -14.97 10.12
CA ARG A 21 2.12 -16.00 9.19
C ARG A 21 1.49 -15.41 7.92
N LEU A 22 1.02 -14.17 7.99
CA LEU A 22 0.36 -13.50 6.86
C LEU A 22 1.33 -12.84 5.88
N SER A 23 2.57 -12.60 6.29
CA SER A 23 3.58 -11.89 5.49
C SER A 23 4.92 -12.61 5.55
N PRO A 24 5.07 -13.73 4.82
CA PRO A 24 6.28 -14.55 4.83
C PRO A 24 7.47 -13.86 4.13
N THR A 25 7.26 -12.71 3.49
CA THR A 25 8.28 -11.94 2.77
C THR A 25 9.02 -10.92 3.63
N ASP A 26 8.66 -10.81 4.91
CA ASP A 26 9.29 -9.84 5.81
C ASP A 26 10.81 -10.04 5.89
N THR A 27 11.54 -8.94 5.72
CA THR A 27 13.00 -8.89 5.88
C THR A 27 13.43 -8.46 7.28
N LEU A 28 12.52 -7.87 8.05
CA LEU A 28 12.73 -7.40 9.40
C LEU A 28 11.89 -8.20 10.41
N PRO A 29 12.40 -8.40 11.64
CA PRO A 29 11.61 -9.04 12.68
C PRO A 29 10.39 -8.21 13.06
N ARG A 30 9.29 -8.88 13.44
CA ARG A 30 8.08 -8.20 13.94
C ARG A 30 8.16 -7.95 15.44
N ALA A 31 7.78 -6.75 15.85
CA ALA A 31 7.62 -6.38 17.27
C ALA A 31 6.27 -6.85 17.82
N GLY A 32 5.23 -6.93 17.00
CA GLY A 32 3.87 -7.31 17.39
C GLY A 32 3.03 -6.12 17.85
N ILE A 33 3.15 -4.99 17.17
CA ILE A 33 2.42 -3.76 17.49
C ILE A 33 1.21 -3.61 16.60
N ARG A 34 0.02 -3.48 17.18
CA ARG A 34 -1.23 -3.31 16.44
C ARG A 34 -1.30 -1.96 15.72
N ILE A 35 -1.87 -1.95 14.53
CA ILE A 35 -1.98 -0.76 13.66
C ILE A 35 -2.59 0.49 14.36
N PRO A 36 -3.66 0.40 15.19
CA PRO A 36 -4.17 1.56 15.90
C PRO A 36 -3.13 2.23 16.81
N ILE A 37 -2.24 1.44 17.41
CA ILE A 37 -1.14 1.95 18.27
C ILE A 37 -0.12 2.67 17.41
N LEU A 38 0.32 2.07 16.29
CA LEU A 38 1.23 2.72 15.34
C LEU A 38 0.67 4.07 14.85
N ARG A 39 -0.62 4.12 14.52
CA ARG A 39 -1.28 5.38 14.12
C ARG A 39 -1.30 6.43 15.23
N LYS A 40 -1.40 6.02 16.49
CA LYS A 40 -1.33 6.92 17.65
C LYS A 40 0.09 7.46 17.83
N LEU A 41 1.08 6.60 17.82
CA LEU A 41 2.50 6.96 17.93
C LEU A 41 2.94 7.87 16.79
N ALA A 42 2.56 7.58 15.56
CA ALA A 42 2.95 8.34 14.36
C ALA A 42 2.59 9.84 14.42
N LYS A 43 1.63 10.25 15.23
CA LYS A 43 1.22 11.66 15.34
C LYS A 43 2.31 12.57 15.94
N THR A 44 3.18 12.02 16.75
CA THR A 44 4.22 12.76 17.49
C THR A 44 5.62 12.19 17.30
N PHE A 45 5.74 11.12 16.52
CA PHE A 45 6.99 10.43 16.30
C PHE A 45 7.92 11.24 15.39
N ASN A 46 9.16 11.45 15.82
CA ASN A 46 10.23 12.02 15.01
C ASN A 46 11.03 10.90 14.35
N TRP A 47 10.91 10.77 13.03
CA TRP A 47 11.56 9.69 12.26
C TRP A 47 12.93 10.05 11.69
N LYS A 48 13.34 11.34 11.73
CA LYS A 48 14.48 11.84 10.94
C LYS A 48 15.83 11.18 11.25
N GLU A 49 16.00 10.75 12.48
CA GLU A 49 17.25 10.09 12.96
C GLU A 49 16.97 8.68 13.48
N TYR A 50 15.79 8.14 13.14
CA TYR A 50 15.37 6.85 13.65
C TYR A 50 15.90 5.70 12.80
N GLU A 51 16.58 4.76 13.44
CA GLU A 51 17.07 3.54 12.80
C GLU A 51 15.95 2.49 12.71
N ILE A 52 15.67 2.03 11.49
CA ILE A 52 14.67 1.00 11.23
C ILE A 52 15.23 -0.38 11.63
N LYS A 53 14.61 -1.02 12.61
CA LYS A 53 14.99 -2.34 13.17
C LYS A 53 13.86 -3.36 13.10
N TRP A 54 12.62 -2.89 13.11
CA TRP A 54 11.43 -3.72 13.16
C TRP A 54 10.56 -3.51 11.92
N HIS A 55 9.80 -4.54 11.59
CA HIS A 55 8.79 -4.46 10.55
C HIS A 55 7.83 -3.26 10.75
N GLU A 56 7.40 -3.06 11.98
CA GLU A 56 6.50 -1.97 12.36
C GLU A 56 7.14 -0.59 12.28
N ASP A 57 8.46 -0.47 12.33
CA ASP A 57 9.17 0.81 12.14
C ASP A 57 8.91 1.38 10.75
N VAL A 58 8.90 0.51 9.73
CA VAL A 58 8.60 0.92 8.35
C VAL A 58 7.21 1.54 8.26
N MET A 59 6.22 0.91 8.92
CA MET A 59 4.86 1.46 8.98
C MET A 59 4.81 2.75 9.80
N LEU A 60 5.48 2.79 10.96
CA LEU A 60 5.49 3.94 11.85
C LEU A 60 6.09 5.16 11.15
N VAL A 61 7.26 4.99 10.51
CA VAL A 61 7.93 6.03 9.74
C VAL A 61 7.03 6.51 8.58
N GLY A 62 6.51 5.60 7.77
CA GLY A 62 5.63 5.94 6.65
C GLY A 62 4.35 6.67 7.07
N LEU A 63 3.72 6.25 8.17
CA LEU A 63 2.57 6.94 8.76
C LEU A 63 2.95 8.34 9.25
N SER A 64 4.10 8.50 9.92
CA SER A 64 4.56 9.78 10.45
C SER A 64 4.86 10.78 9.34
N ILE A 65 5.54 10.35 8.26
CA ILE A 65 5.78 11.16 7.07
C ILE A 65 4.44 11.67 6.51
N GLY A 66 3.50 10.75 6.24
CA GLY A 66 2.21 11.12 5.66
C GLY A 66 1.36 12.05 6.54
N MET A 67 1.41 11.87 7.87
CA MET A 67 0.68 12.69 8.85
C MET A 67 1.38 14.02 9.18
N SER A 68 2.65 14.19 8.82
CA SER A 68 3.43 15.39 9.10
C SER A 68 2.84 16.64 8.43
N LYS A 69 3.38 17.83 8.81
CA LYS A 69 3.08 19.12 8.20
C LYS A 69 3.99 19.46 7.02
N LEU A 70 4.86 18.55 6.60
CA LEU A 70 5.72 18.72 5.43
C LEU A 70 4.92 19.01 4.17
N LYS A 71 5.52 19.74 3.23
CA LYS A 71 4.95 19.94 1.88
C LYS A 71 4.88 18.61 1.14
N PRO A 72 4.00 18.47 0.12
CA PRO A 72 3.87 17.23 -0.64
C PRO A 72 5.19 16.70 -1.19
N GLU A 73 6.03 17.59 -1.73
CA GLU A 73 7.34 17.27 -2.31
C GLU A 73 8.30 16.72 -1.25
N GLU A 74 8.35 17.37 -0.09
CA GLU A 74 9.20 16.94 1.04
C GLU A 74 8.76 15.55 1.55
N LYS A 75 7.44 15.29 1.62
CA LYS A 75 6.92 13.96 1.98
C LYS A 75 7.34 12.89 1.00
N ILE A 76 7.40 13.23 -0.29
CA ILE A 76 7.86 12.29 -1.33
C ILE A 76 9.34 11.98 -1.14
N GLU A 77 10.18 12.97 -0.89
CA GLU A 77 11.62 12.72 -0.66
C GLU A 77 11.84 11.82 0.56
N GLU A 78 11.15 12.06 1.67
CA GLU A 78 11.20 11.19 2.84
C GLU A 78 10.67 9.78 2.52
N LEU A 79 9.59 9.66 1.75
CA LEU A 79 9.02 8.37 1.37
C LEU A 79 9.96 7.60 0.42
N LYS A 80 10.67 8.26 -0.49
CA LYS A 80 11.69 7.62 -1.35
C LYS A 80 12.77 6.93 -0.54
N ALA A 81 13.23 7.55 0.55
CA ALA A 81 14.22 6.95 1.45
C ALA A 81 13.68 5.69 2.16
N LEU A 82 12.36 5.58 2.31
CA LEU A 82 11.70 4.43 2.94
C LEU A 82 11.46 3.25 1.98
N LEU A 83 11.40 3.49 0.65
CA LEU A 83 11.07 2.45 -0.34
C LEU A 83 11.95 1.20 -0.25
N PRO A 84 13.28 1.27 0.00
CA PRO A 84 14.13 0.09 0.12
C PRO A 84 13.78 -0.85 1.28
N TYR A 85 13.06 -0.35 2.29
CA TYR A 85 12.66 -1.13 3.48
C TYR A 85 11.31 -1.83 3.32
N LEU A 86 10.58 -1.54 2.24
CA LEU A 86 9.29 -2.19 1.98
C LEU A 86 9.50 -3.65 1.62
N SER A 87 8.98 -4.56 2.42
CA SER A 87 9.14 -6.01 2.27
C SER A 87 7.83 -6.78 2.34
N SER A 88 6.69 -6.11 2.59
CA SER A 88 5.40 -6.78 2.75
C SER A 88 4.21 -5.93 2.30
N TRP A 89 3.10 -6.62 2.03
CA TRP A 89 1.86 -6.01 1.58
C TRP A 89 1.22 -5.12 2.66
N ASP A 90 1.28 -5.49 3.93
CA ASP A 90 0.66 -4.74 5.02
C ASP A 90 1.38 -3.40 5.28
N GLN A 91 2.71 -3.33 5.07
CA GLN A 91 3.44 -2.06 5.10
C GLN A 91 2.89 -1.09 4.04
N THR A 92 2.82 -1.55 2.78
CA THR A 92 2.36 -0.71 1.66
C THR A 92 0.92 -0.25 1.84
N ASP A 93 0.03 -1.18 2.19
CA ASP A 93 -1.41 -0.93 2.27
C ASP A 93 -1.78 0.01 3.44
N ILE A 94 -0.98 -0.01 4.50
CA ILE A 94 -1.15 0.90 5.65
C ILE A 94 -0.57 2.28 5.36
N ILE A 95 0.64 2.36 4.78
CA ILE A 95 1.31 3.64 4.51
C ILE A 95 0.49 4.51 3.55
N VAL A 96 -0.06 3.96 2.47
CA VAL A 96 -0.84 4.75 1.49
C VAL A 96 -2.06 5.44 2.09
N THR A 97 -2.58 4.93 3.21
CA THR A 97 -3.80 5.48 3.82
C THR A 97 -3.67 6.93 4.30
N VAL A 98 -2.44 7.41 4.49
CA VAL A 98 -2.17 8.78 4.97
C VAL A 98 -1.73 9.74 3.85
N PHE A 99 -1.45 9.24 2.64
CA PHE A 99 -1.10 10.04 1.46
C PHE A 99 -2.35 10.31 0.60
N LYS A 100 -3.31 11.04 1.16
CA LYS A 100 -4.57 11.31 0.46
C LYS A 100 -4.49 12.55 -0.41
N ILE A 101 -5.18 12.52 -1.56
CA ILE A 101 -5.36 13.69 -2.42
C ILE A 101 -6.16 14.74 -1.66
N LYS A 102 -5.63 15.95 -1.66
CA LYS A 102 -6.23 17.18 -1.13
C LYS A 102 -5.98 18.32 -2.12
N LYS A 103 -6.60 19.49 -1.87
CA LYS A 103 -6.34 20.69 -2.67
C LYS A 103 -4.83 21.00 -2.68
N GLY A 104 -4.26 21.09 -3.88
CA GLY A 104 -2.87 21.50 -4.11
C GLY A 104 -1.81 20.39 -4.08
N ASN A 105 -2.16 19.11 -3.82
CA ASN A 105 -1.15 18.04 -3.80
C ASN A 105 -1.39 16.94 -4.85
N ARG A 106 -2.46 17.03 -5.64
CA ARG A 106 -2.88 15.97 -6.57
C ARG A 106 -1.77 15.62 -7.57
N GLU A 107 -1.27 16.61 -8.28
CA GLU A 107 -0.30 16.39 -9.36
C GLU A 107 1.02 15.82 -8.83
N VAL A 108 1.50 16.33 -7.70
CA VAL A 108 2.73 15.88 -7.05
C VAL A 108 2.62 14.42 -6.64
N PHE A 109 1.54 14.05 -5.95
CA PHE A 109 1.34 12.67 -5.51
C PHE A 109 1.03 11.74 -6.68
N TYR A 110 0.20 12.16 -7.65
CA TYR A 110 -0.09 11.35 -8.82
C TYR A 110 1.17 11.02 -9.62
N SER A 111 1.99 12.02 -9.92
CA SER A 111 3.25 11.83 -10.63
C SER A 111 4.16 10.83 -9.93
N PHE A 112 4.35 10.98 -8.62
CA PHE A 112 5.20 10.08 -7.85
C PHE A 112 4.65 8.66 -7.79
N PHE A 113 3.40 8.47 -7.34
CA PHE A 113 2.85 7.11 -7.17
C PHE A 113 2.65 6.40 -8.51
N SER A 114 2.36 7.12 -9.59
CA SER A 114 2.30 6.55 -10.94
C SER A 114 3.67 6.10 -11.42
N SER A 115 4.75 6.83 -11.12
CA SER A 115 6.11 6.42 -11.49
C SER A 115 6.52 5.09 -10.83
N LEU A 116 5.98 4.79 -9.65
CA LEU A 116 6.25 3.51 -8.96
C LEU A 116 5.70 2.28 -9.69
N LEU A 117 4.76 2.44 -10.62
CA LEU A 117 4.23 1.31 -11.40
C LEU A 117 5.29 0.62 -12.27
N SER A 118 6.40 1.29 -12.55
CA SER A 118 7.56 0.76 -13.28
C SER A 118 8.74 0.42 -12.37
N ASP A 119 8.60 0.51 -11.04
CA ASP A 119 9.68 0.17 -10.11
C ASP A 119 9.94 -1.35 -10.12
N GLN A 120 11.22 -1.74 -10.10
CA GLN A 120 11.61 -3.15 -10.10
C GLN A 120 11.32 -3.86 -8.76
N ARG A 121 11.19 -3.08 -7.67
CA ARG A 121 10.88 -3.61 -6.34
C ARG A 121 9.39 -3.87 -6.22
N THR A 122 9.00 -5.10 -5.93
CA THR A 122 7.62 -5.58 -5.82
C THR A 122 6.77 -4.67 -4.92
N PHE A 123 7.25 -4.34 -3.71
CA PHE A 123 6.45 -3.58 -2.76
C PHE A 123 6.44 -2.07 -3.04
N SER A 124 7.45 -1.51 -3.73
CA SER A 124 7.37 -0.14 -4.25
C SER A 124 6.29 -0.04 -5.35
N ARG A 125 6.27 -0.99 -6.29
CA ARG A 125 5.24 -1.07 -7.35
C ARG A 125 3.85 -1.25 -6.73
N ARG A 126 3.70 -2.16 -5.75
CA ARG A 126 2.46 -2.34 -5.00
C ARG A 126 2.00 -1.05 -4.31
N LEU A 127 2.91 -0.30 -3.69
CA LEU A 127 2.60 0.98 -3.05
C LEU A 127 1.92 1.95 -4.04
N GLY A 128 2.46 2.04 -5.27
CA GLY A 128 1.86 2.84 -6.36
C GLY A 128 0.46 2.37 -6.72
N ILE A 129 0.28 1.06 -6.99
CA ILE A 129 -1.02 0.46 -7.36
C ILE A 129 -2.07 0.73 -6.29
N VAL A 130 -1.75 0.45 -5.03
CA VAL A 130 -2.72 0.59 -3.91
C VAL A 130 -3.03 2.07 -3.64
N TRP A 131 -2.06 2.97 -3.82
CA TRP A 131 -2.33 4.40 -3.71
C TRP A 131 -3.28 4.89 -4.79
N LEU A 132 -3.06 4.53 -6.06
CA LEU A 132 -3.92 4.89 -7.20
C LEU A 132 -5.34 4.35 -6.97
N MET A 133 -5.46 3.07 -6.59
CA MET A 133 -6.74 2.45 -6.24
C MET A 133 -7.45 3.23 -5.12
N GLY A 134 -6.75 3.58 -4.06
CA GLY A 134 -7.33 4.27 -2.89
C GLY A 134 -7.78 5.70 -3.18
N ASN A 135 -7.17 6.36 -4.16
CA ASN A 135 -7.49 7.73 -4.57
C ASN A 135 -8.27 7.83 -5.89
N ARG A 136 -8.75 6.72 -6.47
CA ARG A 136 -9.39 6.63 -7.78
C ARG A 136 -10.57 7.59 -8.00
N LYS A 137 -11.26 8.02 -6.94
CA LYS A 137 -12.36 9.01 -7.02
C LYS A 137 -11.91 10.41 -7.41
N TYR A 138 -10.62 10.70 -7.28
CA TYR A 138 -10.01 11.99 -7.57
C TYR A 138 -9.17 11.98 -8.86
N LEU A 139 -9.14 10.84 -9.56
CA LEU A 139 -8.32 10.60 -10.76
C LEU A 139 -9.22 10.26 -11.94
N ASP A 140 -8.68 10.35 -13.16
CA ASP A 140 -9.36 9.80 -14.32
C ASP A 140 -9.45 8.28 -14.15
N ARG A 141 -10.68 7.77 -14.22
CA ARG A 141 -10.98 6.37 -13.90
C ARG A 141 -10.37 5.39 -14.88
N TYR A 142 -10.60 5.62 -16.16
CA TYR A 142 -10.20 4.66 -17.19
C TYR A 142 -8.70 4.72 -17.45
N GLU A 143 -8.13 5.92 -17.51
CA GLU A 143 -6.69 6.11 -17.66
C GLU A 143 -5.93 5.48 -16.50
N THR A 144 -6.37 5.74 -15.25
CA THR A 144 -5.73 5.18 -14.06
C THR A 144 -5.82 3.66 -14.04
N LEU A 145 -6.98 3.09 -14.35
CA LEU A 145 -7.15 1.63 -14.40
C LEU A 145 -6.27 1.00 -15.49
N LEU A 146 -6.22 1.57 -16.68
CA LEU A 146 -5.34 1.09 -17.75
C LEU A 146 -3.87 1.17 -17.39
N HIS A 147 -3.46 2.22 -16.67
CA HIS A 147 -2.09 2.35 -16.18
C HIS A 147 -1.75 1.27 -15.15
N ILE A 148 -2.67 0.96 -14.22
CA ILE A 148 -2.52 -0.15 -13.26
C ILE A 148 -2.44 -1.49 -14.00
N ILE A 149 -3.31 -1.75 -14.98
CA ILE A 149 -3.30 -3.00 -15.76
C ILE A 149 -1.97 -3.21 -16.49
N LYS A 150 -1.38 -2.15 -17.06
CA LYS A 150 -0.05 -2.22 -17.70
C LYS A 150 1.09 -2.60 -16.77
N SER A 151 0.92 -2.41 -15.47
CA SER A 151 1.90 -2.81 -14.45
C SER A 151 1.73 -4.26 -13.96
N ASP A 152 0.75 -5.01 -14.52
CA ASP A 152 0.47 -6.40 -14.15
C ASP A 152 1.66 -7.31 -14.48
N ASP A 153 1.97 -8.21 -13.57
CA ASP A 153 3.11 -9.13 -13.68
C ASP A 153 2.71 -10.50 -13.11
N GLU A 154 2.43 -11.46 -14.01
CA GLU A 154 1.96 -12.79 -13.62
C GLU A 154 2.98 -13.61 -12.82
N ASN A 155 4.25 -13.25 -12.87
CA ASN A 155 5.32 -13.91 -12.12
C ASN A 155 5.43 -13.37 -10.68
N GLU A 156 4.79 -12.21 -10.40
CA GLU A 156 4.85 -11.53 -9.12
C GLU A 156 3.49 -11.53 -8.41
N TYR A 157 3.28 -12.52 -7.54
CA TYR A 157 2.00 -12.73 -6.84
C TYR A 157 1.44 -11.48 -6.18
N TYR A 158 2.29 -10.68 -5.49
CA TYR A 158 1.83 -9.49 -4.77
C TYR A 158 1.43 -8.35 -5.72
N ILE A 159 1.97 -8.32 -6.94
CA ILE A 159 1.57 -7.39 -7.99
C ILE A 159 0.25 -7.83 -8.59
N SER A 160 0.14 -9.08 -9.07
CA SER A 160 -1.10 -9.66 -9.61
C SER A 160 -2.27 -9.47 -8.63
N MET A 161 -2.03 -9.70 -7.33
CA MET A 161 -3.05 -9.55 -6.29
C MET A 161 -3.45 -8.08 -6.11
N ALA A 162 -2.51 -7.13 -6.17
CA ALA A 162 -2.80 -5.70 -6.06
C ALA A 162 -3.58 -5.19 -7.29
N VAL A 163 -3.18 -5.60 -8.51
CA VAL A 163 -3.88 -5.27 -9.76
C VAL A 163 -5.30 -5.85 -9.75
N ALA A 164 -5.47 -7.12 -9.37
CA ALA A 164 -6.78 -7.75 -9.24
C ALA A 164 -7.68 -7.04 -8.22
N TRP A 165 -7.12 -6.62 -7.08
CA TRP A 165 -7.86 -5.85 -6.07
C TRP A 165 -8.24 -4.47 -6.60
N ALA A 166 -7.31 -3.77 -7.25
CA ALA A 166 -7.58 -2.48 -7.87
C ALA A 166 -8.70 -2.62 -8.91
N PHE A 167 -8.60 -3.61 -9.82
CA PHE A 167 -9.64 -3.87 -10.82
C PHE A 167 -11.02 -4.04 -10.18
N SER A 168 -11.14 -4.88 -9.15
CA SER A 168 -12.41 -5.09 -8.45
C SER A 168 -12.96 -3.82 -7.79
N ALA A 169 -12.08 -2.93 -7.29
CA ALA A 169 -12.47 -1.66 -6.71
C ALA A 169 -12.99 -0.66 -7.77
N PHE A 170 -12.36 -0.60 -8.94
CA PHE A 170 -12.82 0.20 -10.07
C PHE A 170 -14.13 -0.33 -10.64
N TYR A 171 -14.25 -1.67 -10.78
CA TYR A 171 -15.48 -2.33 -11.22
C TYR A 171 -16.64 -2.08 -10.26
N SER A 172 -16.40 -2.08 -8.96
CA SER A 172 -17.43 -1.74 -7.95
C SER A 172 -17.97 -0.31 -8.09
N ASP A 173 -17.12 0.63 -8.51
CA ASP A 173 -17.53 2.03 -8.74
C ASP A 173 -18.19 2.20 -10.14
N ASP A 174 -17.80 1.39 -11.13
CA ASP A 174 -18.32 1.43 -12.49
C ASP A 174 -18.19 0.06 -13.18
N PRO A 175 -19.29 -0.71 -13.29
CA PRO A 175 -19.30 -2.00 -13.99
C PRO A 175 -18.91 -1.93 -15.46
N GLY A 176 -18.96 -0.75 -16.11
CA GLY A 176 -18.48 -0.54 -17.49
C GLY A 176 -17.01 -0.85 -17.67
N THR A 177 -16.19 -0.81 -16.59
CA THR A 177 -14.78 -1.20 -16.62
C THR A 177 -14.57 -2.69 -16.96
N LYS A 178 -15.62 -3.52 -16.98
CA LYS A 178 -15.57 -4.92 -17.40
C LYS A 178 -14.90 -5.11 -18.78
N VAL A 179 -15.01 -4.15 -19.68
CA VAL A 179 -14.39 -4.22 -21.01
C VAL A 179 -12.86 -4.40 -20.95
N PHE A 180 -12.22 -3.97 -19.86
CA PHE A 180 -10.77 -4.09 -19.67
C PHE A 180 -10.34 -5.41 -19.02
N LEU A 181 -11.28 -6.28 -18.62
CA LEU A 181 -10.95 -7.54 -17.94
C LEU A 181 -10.05 -8.46 -18.79
N ASN A 182 -10.22 -8.41 -20.11
CA ASN A 182 -9.43 -9.20 -21.05
C ASN A 182 -8.00 -8.67 -21.26
N LEU A 183 -7.67 -7.49 -20.73
CA LEU A 183 -6.31 -6.92 -20.78
C LEU A 183 -5.43 -7.42 -19.63
N LEU A 184 -6.03 -8.04 -18.60
CA LEU A 184 -5.29 -8.65 -17.50
C LEU A 184 -4.65 -9.96 -17.95
N ASN A 185 -3.48 -10.27 -17.37
CA ASN A 185 -2.90 -11.62 -17.47
C ASN A 185 -3.89 -12.69 -17.00
N PRO A 186 -3.87 -13.91 -17.55
CA PRO A 186 -4.85 -14.95 -17.22
C PRO A 186 -4.94 -15.28 -15.72
N SER A 187 -3.82 -15.30 -15.03
CA SER A 187 -3.74 -15.52 -13.57
C SER A 187 -4.39 -14.37 -12.79
N THR A 188 -4.04 -13.13 -13.12
CA THR A 188 -4.57 -11.91 -12.50
C THR A 188 -6.06 -11.73 -12.78
N ARG A 189 -6.51 -12.08 -13.99
CA ARG A 189 -7.93 -12.09 -14.35
C ARG A 189 -8.75 -13.01 -13.43
N LYS A 190 -8.27 -14.25 -13.21
CA LYS A 190 -8.95 -15.19 -12.28
C LYS A 190 -9.03 -14.63 -10.86
N LEU A 191 -7.98 -13.96 -10.40
CA LEU A 191 -7.97 -13.28 -9.11
C LEU A 191 -8.98 -12.12 -9.05
N ALA A 192 -9.05 -11.29 -10.10
CA ALA A 192 -10.00 -10.19 -10.20
C ALA A 192 -11.46 -10.68 -10.19
N GLU A 193 -11.78 -11.68 -11.02
CA GLU A 193 -13.08 -12.33 -11.06
C GLU A 193 -13.49 -12.90 -9.69
N ARG A 194 -12.55 -13.55 -8.97
CA ARG A 194 -12.78 -14.03 -7.62
C ARG A 194 -13.09 -12.89 -6.65
N LYS A 195 -12.28 -11.80 -6.66
CA LYS A 195 -12.50 -10.64 -5.79
C LYS A 195 -13.84 -9.94 -6.07
N ILE A 196 -14.27 -9.89 -7.32
CA ILE A 196 -15.59 -9.35 -7.70
C ILE A 196 -16.69 -10.22 -7.09
N ARG A 197 -16.62 -11.56 -7.23
CA ARG A 197 -17.61 -12.48 -6.65
C ARG A 197 -17.66 -12.42 -5.12
N GLU A 198 -16.52 -12.26 -4.46
CA GLU A 198 -16.44 -12.16 -2.99
C GLU A 198 -16.90 -10.79 -2.47
N SER A 199 -16.97 -9.78 -3.32
CA SER A 199 -17.33 -8.42 -2.93
C SER A 199 -18.84 -8.25 -2.78
N ARG A 200 -19.28 -7.75 -1.61
CA ARG A 200 -20.69 -7.37 -1.38
C ARG A 200 -21.11 -6.09 -2.13
N ARG A 201 -20.17 -5.38 -2.76
CA ARG A 201 -20.39 -4.10 -3.44
C ARG A 201 -20.42 -4.23 -4.95
N CYS A 202 -19.94 -5.33 -5.49
CA CYS A 202 -19.90 -5.57 -6.93
C CYS A 202 -21.19 -6.22 -7.39
N VAL A 203 -21.70 -5.78 -8.55
CA VAL A 203 -22.69 -6.58 -9.30
C VAL A 203 -21.98 -7.80 -9.87
N PRO A 204 -22.68 -8.93 -10.07
CA PRO A 204 -22.10 -10.09 -10.76
C PRO A 204 -21.54 -9.74 -12.16
N LEU A 205 -20.50 -10.44 -12.56
CA LEU A 205 -19.87 -10.29 -13.89
C LEU A 205 -20.80 -10.75 -15.04
#